data_c048cf58e9640aec4fb5a93c2578b41f
#
_entry.id   c048cf58e9640aec4fb5a93c2578b41f
#
_cell.length_a   1.000
_cell.length_b   1.000
_cell.length_c   1.000
_cell.angle_alpha   90.00
_cell.angle_beta   90.00
_cell.angle_gamma   90.00
#
_symmetry.space_group_name_H-M   'P 1'
#
loop_
_entity.id
_entity.type
_entity.pdbx_description
1 polymer ?
#
loop_
_entity_poly.entity_id
_entity_poly.type
_entity_poly.pdbx_seq_one_letter_code
_entity_poly.pdbx_strand_id
1 'polypeptide(L)'
;MRWVITDDCGDDGLAVGRGNFPLGRLAELPHRFRLRDDDGEVYYLGRSDDQDSEAAFAPLDWATGYAGCTEIQYWRDGHWETL
;
A
#
# COMPACT_ATOMS: atom_id res chain seq x y z
N MET A 1 6.13 4.29 -10.56
CA MET A 1 5.53 4.87 -9.33
C MET A 1 6.48 4.66 -8.16
N ARG A 2 6.56 5.63 -7.26
CA ARG A 2 7.30 5.51 -6.00
C ARG A 2 6.32 5.16 -4.88
N TRP A 3 6.68 4.21 -4.04
CA TRP A 3 5.80 3.78 -2.96
C TRP A 3 6.61 3.10 -1.84
N VAL A 4 6.02 3.06 -0.65
CA VAL A 4 6.63 2.40 0.51
C VAL A 4 5.54 1.94 1.48
N ILE A 5 5.76 0.80 2.12
CA ILE A 5 4.91 0.31 3.21
C ILE A 5 5.28 1.04 4.49
N THR A 6 4.28 1.66 5.12
CA THR A 6 4.48 2.42 6.36
C THR A 6 4.06 1.65 7.60
N ASP A 7 3.12 0.73 7.47
CA ASP A 7 2.58 -0.03 8.60
C ASP A 7 2.34 -1.47 8.18
N ASP A 8 2.74 -2.41 9.04
CA ASP A 8 2.46 -3.82 8.90
C ASP A 8 1.48 -4.20 10.01
N CYS A 9 0.24 -4.56 9.63
CA CYS A 9 -0.82 -4.92 10.57
C CYS A 9 -0.68 -6.34 11.12
N GLY A 10 0.32 -7.08 10.66
CA GLY A 10 0.69 -8.36 11.23
C GLY A 10 1.50 -8.20 12.51
N ASP A 11 2.01 -9.31 13.04
CA ASP A 11 2.62 -9.34 14.37
C ASP A 11 4.09 -8.90 14.39
N ASP A 12 4.79 -8.92 13.27
CA ASP A 12 6.24 -8.78 13.26
C ASP A 12 6.77 -7.44 12.70
N GLY A 13 5.94 -6.70 11.98
CA GLY A 13 6.36 -5.42 11.40
C GLY A 13 7.41 -5.50 10.31
N LEU A 14 7.68 -6.69 9.78
CA LEU A 14 8.79 -6.91 8.84
C LEU A 14 8.59 -6.27 7.47
N ALA A 15 7.35 -5.96 7.09
CA ALA A 15 7.06 -5.35 5.80
C ALA A 15 7.29 -3.84 5.78
N VAL A 16 7.41 -3.19 6.93
CA VAL A 16 7.63 -1.74 6.99
C VAL A 16 8.94 -1.38 6.29
N GLY A 17 8.86 -0.42 5.36
CA GLY A 17 9.99 -0.02 4.53
C GLY A 17 10.11 -0.75 3.21
N ARG A 18 9.31 -1.79 2.97
CA ARG A 18 9.24 -2.44 1.66
C ARG A 18 8.69 -1.48 0.63
N GLY A 19 9.20 -1.60 -0.59
CA GLY A 19 8.84 -0.74 -1.70
C GLY A 19 10.08 -0.24 -2.41
N ASN A 20 9.97 0.93 -3.02
CA ASN A 20 11.07 1.51 -3.79
C ASN A 20 11.38 2.96 -3.38
N PHE A 21 10.98 3.36 -2.17
CA PHE A 21 11.16 4.72 -1.70
C PHE A 21 11.48 4.73 -0.19
N PRO A 22 12.35 5.62 0.28
CA PRO A 22 12.74 5.63 1.69
C PRO A 22 11.65 6.18 2.61
N LEU A 23 11.47 5.53 3.78
CA LEU A 23 10.53 5.97 4.81
C LEU A 23 10.77 7.40 5.28
N GLY A 24 12.02 7.85 5.30
CA GLY A 24 12.36 9.19 5.75
C GLY A 24 11.85 10.32 4.85
N ARG A 25 11.30 9.99 3.69
CA ARG A 25 10.82 10.98 2.72
C ARG A 25 9.33 10.85 2.44
N LEU A 26 8.55 10.36 3.40
CA LEU A 26 7.10 10.12 3.24
C LEU A 26 6.31 11.35 2.79
N ALA A 27 6.75 12.55 3.16
CA ALA A 27 6.06 13.79 2.75
C ALA A 27 6.00 13.98 1.23
N GLU A 28 6.86 13.28 0.48
CA GLU A 28 6.88 13.32 -0.99
C GLU A 28 5.87 12.37 -1.62
N LEU A 29 5.21 11.51 -0.81
CA LEU A 29 4.24 10.52 -1.27
C LEU A 29 2.86 10.87 -0.72
N PRO A 30 2.05 11.62 -1.49
CA PRO A 30 0.79 12.18 -0.97
C PRO A 30 -0.36 11.18 -0.87
N HIS A 31 -0.28 10.04 -1.56
CA HIS A 31 -1.42 9.12 -1.66
C HIS A 31 -1.29 7.98 -0.68
N ARG A 32 -2.29 7.82 0.19
CA ARG A 32 -2.36 6.72 1.15
C ARG A 32 -3.05 5.54 0.50
N PHE A 33 -2.51 4.33 0.71
CA PHE A 33 -3.15 3.10 0.27
C PHE A 33 -3.17 2.06 1.39
N ARG A 34 -4.04 1.06 1.23
CA ARG A 34 -4.04 -0.13 2.07
C ARG A 34 -4.21 -1.37 1.22
N LEU A 35 -3.68 -2.49 1.71
CA LEU A 35 -3.70 -3.78 1.04
C LEU A 35 -4.49 -4.77 1.89
N ARG A 36 -5.47 -5.43 1.28
CA ARG A 36 -6.41 -6.31 1.96
C ARG A 36 -6.46 -7.68 1.30
N ASP A 37 -6.93 -8.68 2.05
CA ASP A 37 -7.22 -10.00 1.52
C ASP A 37 -8.69 -10.10 1.07
N ASP A 38 -9.11 -11.32 0.64
CA ASP A 38 -10.48 -11.58 0.20
C ASP A 38 -11.52 -11.37 1.30
N ASP A 39 -11.12 -11.48 2.55
CA ASP A 39 -12.01 -11.30 3.71
C ASP A 39 -12.11 -9.84 4.14
N GLY A 40 -11.41 -8.94 3.43
CA GLY A 40 -11.39 -7.53 3.76
C GLY A 40 -10.44 -7.17 4.90
N GLU A 41 -9.57 -8.09 5.30
CA GLU A 41 -8.60 -7.84 6.36
C GLU A 41 -7.43 -7.01 5.83
N VAL A 42 -7.11 -5.92 6.52
CA VAL A 42 -6.01 -5.03 6.15
C VAL A 42 -4.69 -5.62 6.64
N TYR A 43 -3.77 -5.87 5.69
CA TYR A 43 -2.44 -6.40 6.00
C TYR A 43 -1.40 -5.30 6.09
N TYR A 44 -1.47 -4.31 5.20
CA TYR A 44 -0.45 -3.26 5.11
C TYR A 44 -1.07 -1.92 4.79
N LEU A 45 -0.43 -0.87 5.31
CA LEU A 45 -0.70 0.51 4.93
C LEU A 45 0.56 1.07 4.27
N GLY A 46 0.38 2.00 3.34
CA GLY A 46 1.52 2.62 2.68
C GLY A 46 1.19 3.94 2.03
N ARG A 47 2.19 4.48 1.34
CA ARG A 47 2.07 5.73 0.60
C ARG A 47 2.71 5.61 -0.78
N SER A 48 2.17 6.38 -1.72
CA SER A 48 2.66 6.43 -3.10
C SER A 48 2.53 7.82 -3.71
N ASP A 49 3.14 7.99 -4.88
CA ASP A 49 3.01 9.22 -5.67
C ASP A 49 2.00 9.11 -6.81
N ASP A 50 1.27 7.99 -6.90
CA ASP A 50 0.25 7.74 -7.93
C ASP A 50 -0.92 6.98 -7.31
N GLN A 51 -2.13 7.30 -7.75
CA GLN A 51 -3.34 6.60 -7.30
C GLN A 51 -4.31 6.33 -8.45
N ASP A 52 -3.97 6.67 -9.67
CA ASP A 52 -4.90 6.64 -10.80
C ASP A 52 -4.47 5.75 -11.95
N SER A 53 -3.16 5.64 -12.20
CA SER A 53 -2.66 4.89 -13.35
C SER A 53 -2.53 3.41 -13.03
N GLU A 54 -2.24 2.62 -14.05
CA GLU A 54 -1.98 1.21 -13.91
C GLU A 54 -0.80 0.92 -12.98
N ALA A 55 0.18 1.83 -12.92
CA ALA A 55 1.31 1.71 -12.01
C ALA A 55 0.88 1.73 -10.53
N ALA A 56 -0.28 2.28 -10.21
CA ALA A 56 -0.80 2.33 -8.84
C ALA A 56 -1.14 0.95 -8.27
N PHE A 57 -1.14 -0.10 -9.09
CA PHE A 57 -1.26 -1.49 -8.63
C PHE A 57 0.05 -2.08 -8.11
N ALA A 58 1.19 -1.41 -8.28
CA ALA A 58 2.49 -1.99 -7.91
C ALA A 58 2.58 -2.54 -6.48
N PRO A 59 2.06 -1.85 -5.44
CA PRO A 59 2.10 -2.43 -4.10
C PRO A 59 1.28 -3.72 -3.99
N LEU A 60 0.16 -3.83 -4.73
CA LEU A 60 -0.65 -5.04 -4.72
C LEU A 60 0.09 -6.20 -5.39
N ASP A 61 0.78 -5.94 -6.50
CA ASP A 61 1.57 -6.98 -7.17
C ASP A 61 2.59 -7.59 -6.20
N TRP A 62 3.26 -6.75 -5.42
CA TRP A 62 4.18 -7.21 -4.40
C TRP A 62 3.45 -8.00 -3.30
N ALA A 63 2.34 -7.47 -2.77
CA ALA A 63 1.64 -8.07 -1.65
C ALA A 63 0.92 -9.37 -2.02
N THR A 64 0.48 -9.52 -3.27
CA THR A 64 -0.10 -10.77 -3.76
C THR A 64 0.90 -11.90 -3.64
N GLY A 65 2.13 -11.69 -4.07
CA GLY A 65 3.18 -12.70 -3.98
C GLY A 65 3.72 -12.91 -2.56
N TYR A 66 3.73 -11.85 -1.76
CA TYR A 66 4.32 -11.88 -0.43
C TYR A 66 3.37 -12.41 0.64
N ALA A 67 2.09 -12.06 0.57
CA ALA A 67 1.12 -12.34 1.64
C ALA A 67 -0.28 -12.74 1.15
N GLY A 68 -0.49 -12.84 -0.16
CA GLY A 68 -1.79 -13.24 -0.70
C GLY A 68 -2.86 -12.15 -0.66
N CYS A 69 -2.48 -10.89 -0.62
CA CYS A 69 -3.43 -9.79 -0.74
C CYS A 69 -4.08 -9.79 -2.12
N THR A 70 -5.35 -9.39 -2.18
CA THR A 70 -6.15 -9.42 -3.41
C THR A 70 -6.71 -8.06 -3.79
N GLU A 71 -6.56 -7.06 -2.94
CA GLU A 71 -7.15 -5.75 -3.17
C GLU A 71 -6.23 -4.63 -2.69
N ILE A 72 -6.12 -3.57 -3.51
CA ILE A 72 -5.53 -2.30 -3.07
C ILE A 72 -6.60 -1.22 -3.09
N GLN A 73 -6.66 -0.44 -2.01
CA GLN A 73 -7.52 0.71 -1.90
C GLN A 73 -6.70 1.95 -1.65
N TYR A 74 -7.12 3.07 -2.25
CA TYR A 74 -6.52 4.38 -2.03
C TYR A 74 -7.49 5.27 -1.28
N TRP A 75 -6.95 6.09 -0.38
CA TRP A 75 -7.74 7.08 0.36
C TRP A 75 -8.01 8.27 -0.54
N ARG A 76 -9.28 8.53 -0.82
CA ARG A 76 -9.74 9.63 -1.67
C ARG A 76 -10.96 10.29 -1.08
N ASP A 77 -10.93 11.62 -0.99
CA ASP A 77 -12.11 12.40 -0.62
C ASP A 77 -12.82 11.88 0.64
N GLY A 78 -12.06 11.44 1.62
CA GLY A 78 -12.60 11.01 2.90
C GLY A 78 -13.03 9.55 2.98
N HIS A 79 -12.71 8.72 1.98
CA HIS A 79 -13.06 7.30 2.01
C HIS A 79 -12.05 6.45 1.24
N TRP A 80 -12.08 5.14 1.50
CA TRP A 80 -11.25 4.18 0.77
C TRP A 80 -11.96 3.76 -0.51
N GLU A 81 -11.22 3.77 -1.62
CA GLU A 81 -11.71 3.32 -2.92
C GLU A 81 -10.80 2.23 -3.47
N THR A 82 -11.42 1.12 -3.91
CA THR A 82 -10.71 0.04 -4.59
C THR A 82 -10.26 0.51 -5.98
N LEU A 83 -8.99 0.26 -6.28
CA LEU A 83 -8.43 0.60 -7.57
C LEU A 83 -8.85 -0.40 -8.64
#